data_0de081b542ab237d69c3e3c289ef827b
#
_entry.id   0de081b542ab237d69c3e3c289ef827b
#
_cell.length_a   1.000
_cell.length_b   1.000
_cell.length_c   1.000
_cell.angle_alpha   90.00
_cell.angle_beta   90.00
_cell.angle_gamma   90.00
#
_symmetry.space_group_name_H-M   'P 1'
#
loop_
_entity.id
_entity.type
_entity.pdbx_description
1 polymer ?
#
loop_
_entity_poly.entity_id
_entity_poly.type
_entity_poly.pdbx_seq_one_letter_code
_entity_poly.pdbx_strand_id
1 'polypeptide(L)'
;MTIFAVVILSPDSVLIRLVEDASPDVDSWTVLFWRGALYAVGVSTLVFLKYRSKTISEFKNIGKGGLLIGFFSGISTGTFVFAIVYTSIANALVIISTGPIMIAIVAWVLLREKSSLVTWIAMVIVFIGIYIVMSGSVGGKSLVGDFFALITAVMMGFTFTLTRKYKDINMVPVNAIGGLIAAVIAVFMANTIAIPKEVVTYIIAMGVILSISFSLITIAPRYMPAAEVGMIMPLETVLGSLIAWYIIKEEPTMNALIGGSIVIVTLFLHSWYSTNQAHKLEKI
;
A
#
# COMPACT_ATOMS: atom_id res chain seq x y z
N MET A 1 -17.29 -0.33 3.73
CA MET A 1 -16.57 0.21 2.56
C MET A 1 -15.08 -0.13 2.62
N THR A 2 -14.34 0.27 3.65
CA THR A 2 -12.88 0.04 3.77
C THR A 2 -12.51 -1.44 3.83
N ILE A 3 -13.21 -2.27 4.63
CA ILE A 3 -12.99 -3.72 4.67
C ILE A 3 -13.17 -4.33 3.28
N PHE A 4 -14.23 -3.95 2.57
CA PHE A 4 -14.48 -4.42 1.20
C PHE A 4 -13.36 -4.03 0.24
N ALA A 5 -12.83 -2.80 0.36
CA ALA A 5 -11.71 -2.34 -0.44
C ALA A 5 -10.44 -3.17 -0.18
N VAL A 6 -10.14 -3.48 1.09
CA VAL A 6 -8.98 -4.29 1.47
C VAL A 6 -9.14 -5.74 1.00
N VAL A 7 -10.33 -6.32 1.09
CA VAL A 7 -10.60 -7.68 0.56
C VAL A 7 -10.38 -7.73 -0.96
N ILE A 8 -10.84 -6.70 -1.70
CA ILE A 8 -10.58 -6.60 -3.15
C ILE A 8 -9.08 -6.43 -3.43
N LEU A 9 -8.35 -5.68 -2.59
CA LEU A 9 -6.93 -5.42 -2.78
C LEU A 9 -6.07 -6.67 -2.54
N SER A 10 -6.47 -7.53 -1.61
CA SER A 10 -5.65 -8.66 -1.13
C SER A 10 -5.08 -9.60 -2.20
N PRO A 11 -5.69 -9.85 -3.37
CA PRO A 11 -5.09 -10.66 -4.43
C PRO A 11 -3.97 -9.96 -5.22
N ASP A 12 -3.77 -8.65 -5.10
CA ASP A 12 -2.85 -7.88 -5.95
C ASP A 12 -1.41 -8.41 -5.89
N SER A 13 -0.90 -8.71 -4.70
CA SER A 13 0.45 -9.27 -4.51
C SER A 13 0.62 -10.64 -5.18
N VAL A 14 -0.42 -11.46 -5.12
CA VAL A 14 -0.43 -12.79 -5.77
C VAL A 14 -0.47 -12.66 -7.28
N LEU A 15 -1.21 -11.69 -7.83
CA LEU A 15 -1.24 -11.44 -9.27
C LEU A 15 0.12 -11.01 -9.81
N ILE A 16 0.91 -10.22 -9.07
CA ILE A 16 2.29 -9.89 -9.45
C ILE A 16 3.13 -11.16 -9.56
N ARG A 17 3.06 -12.04 -8.58
CA ARG A 17 3.80 -13.30 -8.57
C ARG A 17 3.36 -14.23 -9.70
N LEU A 18 2.05 -14.30 -9.98
CA LEU A 18 1.53 -15.09 -11.10
C LEU A 18 2.00 -14.58 -12.47
N VAL A 19 2.23 -13.27 -12.62
CA VAL A 19 2.85 -12.74 -13.85
C VAL A 19 4.30 -13.21 -13.97
N GLU A 20 5.07 -13.17 -12.88
CA GLU A 20 6.46 -13.63 -12.84
C GLU A 20 6.57 -15.13 -13.15
N ASP A 21 5.70 -15.94 -12.55
CA ASP A 21 5.67 -17.39 -12.77
C ASP A 21 5.23 -17.78 -14.19
N ALA A 22 4.22 -17.07 -14.74
CA ALA A 22 3.69 -17.35 -16.08
C ALA A 22 4.62 -16.87 -17.21
N SER A 23 5.43 -15.85 -16.97
CA SER A 23 6.31 -15.25 -17.96
C SER A 23 7.55 -14.66 -17.31
N PRO A 24 8.56 -15.48 -16.98
CA PRO A 24 9.79 -15.02 -16.32
C PRO A 24 10.59 -13.99 -17.13
N ASP A 25 10.35 -13.91 -18.44
CA ASP A 25 11.01 -12.93 -19.33
C ASP A 25 10.43 -11.51 -19.21
N VAL A 26 9.26 -11.35 -18.57
CA VAL A 26 8.66 -10.05 -18.31
C VAL A 26 9.35 -9.42 -17.12
N ASP A 27 10.10 -8.34 -17.34
CA ASP A 27 10.79 -7.66 -16.27
C ASP A 27 9.82 -6.92 -15.33
N SER A 28 10.27 -6.67 -14.10
CA SER A 28 9.47 -6.01 -13.07
C SER A 28 9.08 -4.57 -13.44
N TRP A 29 9.88 -3.91 -14.31
CA TRP A 29 9.58 -2.58 -14.81
C TRP A 29 8.41 -2.61 -15.79
N THR A 30 8.33 -3.64 -16.64
CA THR A 30 7.19 -3.86 -17.53
C THR A 30 5.90 -4.10 -16.75
N VAL A 31 5.96 -4.91 -15.70
CA VAL A 31 4.82 -5.12 -14.77
C VAL A 31 4.41 -3.79 -14.13
N LEU A 32 5.37 -3.03 -13.61
CA LEU A 32 5.14 -1.73 -12.99
C LEU A 32 4.52 -0.73 -13.97
N PHE A 33 5.01 -0.68 -15.22
CA PHE A 33 4.46 0.18 -16.26
C PHE A 33 2.96 -0.09 -16.47
N TRP A 34 2.60 -1.32 -16.76
CA TRP A 34 1.21 -1.67 -17.05
C TRP A 34 0.30 -1.53 -15.84
N ARG A 35 0.78 -1.98 -14.67
CA ARG A 35 0.06 -1.83 -13.41
C ARG A 35 -0.20 -0.36 -13.09
N GLY A 36 0.79 0.51 -13.23
CA GLY A 36 0.66 1.96 -13.01
C GLY A 36 -0.24 2.63 -14.05
N ALA A 37 -0.08 2.29 -15.34
CA ALA A 37 -0.88 2.85 -16.43
C ALA A 37 -2.36 2.47 -16.30
N LEU A 38 -2.67 1.19 -16.08
CA LEU A 38 -4.06 0.73 -15.90
C LEU A 38 -4.68 1.27 -14.61
N TYR A 39 -3.91 1.40 -13.54
CA TYR A 39 -4.35 2.06 -12.32
C TYR A 39 -4.71 3.52 -12.59
N ALA A 40 -3.85 4.28 -13.28
CA ALA A 40 -4.11 5.68 -13.64
C ALA A 40 -5.36 5.83 -14.53
N VAL A 41 -5.50 4.97 -15.54
CA VAL A 41 -6.66 4.96 -16.44
C VAL A 41 -7.93 4.59 -15.67
N GLY A 42 -7.89 3.54 -14.86
CA GLY A 42 -9.05 3.07 -14.10
C GLY A 42 -9.55 4.12 -13.10
N VAL A 43 -8.65 4.74 -12.31
CA VAL A 43 -9.03 5.83 -11.40
C VAL A 43 -9.58 7.03 -12.17
N SER A 44 -8.94 7.43 -13.29
CA SER A 44 -9.42 8.53 -14.12
C SER A 44 -10.81 8.25 -14.67
N THR A 45 -11.08 7.01 -15.07
CA THR A 45 -12.41 6.55 -15.51
C THR A 45 -13.42 6.65 -14.38
N LEU A 46 -13.10 6.18 -13.16
CA LEU A 46 -13.98 6.30 -12.00
C LEU A 46 -14.31 7.76 -11.67
N VAL A 47 -13.29 8.65 -11.71
CA VAL A 47 -13.49 10.09 -11.51
C VAL A 47 -14.37 10.68 -12.61
N PHE A 48 -14.16 10.30 -13.87
CA PHE A 48 -14.99 10.75 -15.01
C PHE A 48 -16.43 10.28 -14.88
N LEU A 49 -16.67 9.02 -14.57
CA LEU A 49 -18.03 8.48 -14.41
C LEU A 49 -18.80 9.20 -13.30
N LYS A 50 -18.11 9.58 -12.21
CA LYS A 50 -18.72 10.26 -11.07
C LYS A 50 -18.93 11.76 -11.30
N TYR A 51 -17.96 12.46 -11.89
CA TYR A 51 -17.95 13.93 -11.94
C TYR A 51 -18.23 14.50 -13.34
N ARG A 52 -18.20 13.65 -14.40
CA ARG A 52 -18.54 14.03 -15.77
C ARG A 52 -17.77 15.29 -16.23
N SER A 53 -18.48 16.37 -16.55
CA SER A 53 -17.91 17.66 -16.99
C SER A 53 -16.98 18.33 -15.96
N LYS A 54 -17.07 17.97 -14.68
CA LYS A 54 -16.24 18.53 -13.60
C LYS A 54 -14.94 17.75 -13.39
N THR A 55 -14.66 16.70 -14.16
CA THR A 55 -13.47 15.85 -14.01
C THR A 55 -12.17 16.66 -14.02
N ILE A 56 -12.00 17.57 -15.00
CA ILE A 56 -10.80 18.40 -15.09
C ILE A 56 -10.66 19.31 -13.86
N SER A 57 -11.76 19.83 -13.34
CA SER A 57 -11.76 20.64 -12.12
C SER A 57 -11.31 19.82 -10.91
N GLU A 58 -11.76 18.57 -10.76
CA GLU A 58 -11.33 17.67 -9.69
C GLU A 58 -9.81 17.42 -9.72
N PHE A 59 -9.24 17.19 -10.90
CA PHE A 59 -7.78 17.06 -11.06
C PHE A 59 -7.02 18.37 -10.79
N LYS A 60 -7.59 19.55 -11.07
CA LYS A 60 -6.96 20.84 -10.76
C LYS A 60 -7.06 21.17 -9.27
N ASN A 61 -8.13 20.81 -8.62
CA ASN A 61 -8.40 21.15 -7.21
C ASN A 61 -7.43 20.47 -6.24
N ILE A 62 -6.78 19.36 -6.61
CA ILE A 62 -5.78 18.71 -5.76
C ILE A 62 -4.55 19.58 -5.51
N GLY A 63 -4.25 20.51 -6.41
CA GLY A 63 -3.15 21.49 -6.30
C GLY A 63 -1.77 20.86 -6.11
N LYS A 64 -0.81 21.65 -5.64
CA LYS A 64 0.58 21.20 -5.39
C LYS A 64 0.66 20.10 -4.32
N GLY A 65 -0.22 20.15 -3.31
CA GLY A 65 -0.30 19.13 -2.27
C GLY A 65 -0.64 17.76 -2.83
N GLY A 66 -1.63 17.70 -3.74
CA GLY A 66 -2.00 16.46 -4.41
C GLY A 66 -0.90 15.92 -5.33
N LEU A 67 -0.15 16.78 -6.02
CA LEU A 67 1.00 16.34 -6.82
C LEU A 67 2.08 15.69 -5.95
N LEU A 68 2.36 16.27 -4.78
CA LEU A 68 3.33 15.71 -3.84
C LEU A 68 2.86 14.35 -3.28
N ILE A 69 1.57 14.24 -2.95
CA ILE A 69 0.97 12.97 -2.50
C ILE A 69 1.07 11.93 -3.62
N GLY A 70 0.76 12.33 -4.87
CA GLY A 70 0.90 11.47 -6.04
C GLY A 70 2.33 10.97 -6.27
N PHE A 71 3.31 11.82 -6.02
CA PHE A 71 4.73 11.44 -6.09
C PHE A 71 5.07 10.34 -5.07
N PHE A 72 4.72 10.51 -3.79
CA PHE A 72 4.93 9.48 -2.78
C PHE A 72 4.16 8.20 -3.08
N SER A 73 2.92 8.32 -3.54
CA SER A 73 2.10 7.19 -3.96
C SER A 73 2.71 6.44 -5.14
N GLY A 74 3.26 7.15 -6.12
CA GLY A 74 3.93 6.54 -7.28
C GLY A 74 5.17 5.76 -6.89
N ILE A 75 6.03 6.32 -6.01
CA ILE A 75 7.19 5.61 -5.47
C ILE A 75 6.73 4.38 -4.66
N SER A 76 5.73 4.53 -3.79
CA SER A 76 5.15 3.43 -3.02
C SER A 76 4.67 2.29 -3.93
N THR A 77 3.99 2.63 -5.03
CA THR A 77 3.51 1.66 -6.02
C THR A 77 4.67 0.89 -6.66
N GLY A 78 5.76 1.59 -7.02
CA GLY A 78 6.95 0.97 -7.60
C GLY A 78 7.68 0.07 -6.61
N THR A 79 7.96 0.58 -5.42
CA THR A 79 8.68 -0.20 -4.39
C THR A 79 7.86 -1.39 -3.89
N PHE A 80 6.53 -1.32 -3.93
CA PHE A 80 5.66 -2.47 -3.66
C PHE A 80 5.89 -3.61 -4.66
N VAL A 81 5.92 -3.32 -5.97
CA VAL A 81 6.17 -4.35 -7.00
C VAL A 81 7.52 -5.01 -6.75
N PHE A 82 8.58 -4.22 -6.54
CA PHE A 82 9.91 -4.76 -6.27
C PHE A 82 9.98 -5.54 -4.95
N ALA A 83 9.23 -5.13 -3.92
CA ALA A 83 9.13 -5.90 -2.69
C ALA A 83 8.58 -7.31 -2.97
N ILE A 84 7.46 -7.41 -3.68
CA ILE A 84 6.82 -8.70 -4.00
C ILE A 84 7.72 -9.57 -4.89
N VAL A 85 8.46 -8.99 -5.82
CA VAL A 85 9.36 -9.74 -6.73
C VAL A 85 10.61 -10.25 -6.02
N TYR A 86 11.17 -9.47 -5.08
CA TYR A 86 12.46 -9.78 -4.47
C TYR A 86 12.39 -10.42 -3.09
N THR A 87 11.23 -10.50 -2.42
CA THR A 87 11.05 -11.25 -1.17
C THR A 87 9.77 -12.08 -1.21
N SER A 88 9.49 -12.85 -0.15
CA SER A 88 8.22 -13.56 -0.05
C SER A 88 7.05 -12.59 0.13
N ILE A 89 5.88 -12.96 -0.39
CA ILE A 89 4.67 -12.15 -0.22
C ILE A 89 4.37 -11.92 1.25
N ALA A 90 4.52 -12.96 2.10
CA ALA A 90 4.32 -12.84 3.54
C ALA A 90 5.26 -11.82 4.18
N ASN A 91 6.57 -11.86 3.87
CA ASN A 91 7.54 -10.90 4.38
C ASN A 91 7.19 -9.46 3.94
N ALA A 92 6.97 -9.27 2.64
CA ALA A 92 6.64 -7.96 2.09
C ALA A 92 5.40 -7.36 2.78
N LEU A 93 4.30 -8.13 2.85
CA LEU A 93 3.05 -7.65 3.43
C LEU A 93 3.16 -7.39 4.94
N VAL A 94 3.90 -8.21 5.70
CA VAL A 94 4.15 -7.95 7.13
C VAL A 94 4.92 -6.64 7.32
N ILE A 95 5.97 -6.40 6.56
CA ILE A 95 6.75 -5.15 6.66
C ILE A 95 5.88 -3.96 6.25
N ILE A 96 5.11 -4.06 5.16
CA ILE A 96 4.23 -2.99 4.70
C ILE A 96 3.10 -2.71 5.70
N SER A 97 2.62 -3.72 6.44
CA SER A 97 1.59 -3.55 7.46
C SER A 97 1.99 -2.62 8.61
N THR A 98 3.27 -2.26 8.70
CA THR A 98 3.75 -1.22 9.64
C THR A 98 3.36 0.20 9.22
N GLY A 99 2.70 0.37 8.07
CA GLY A 99 2.22 1.66 7.56
C GLY A 99 1.58 2.57 8.61
N PRO A 100 0.68 2.12 9.49
CA PRO A 100 0.10 2.95 10.55
C PRO A 100 1.15 3.59 11.48
N ILE A 101 2.22 2.87 11.77
CA ILE A 101 3.34 3.41 12.58
C ILE A 101 4.16 4.42 11.78
N MET A 102 4.40 4.15 10.50
CA MET A 102 5.06 5.12 9.62
C MET A 102 4.22 6.39 9.46
N ILE A 103 2.89 6.26 9.39
CA ILE A 103 1.97 7.42 9.44
C ILE A 103 2.18 8.22 10.74
N ALA A 104 2.26 7.57 11.89
CA ALA A 104 2.45 8.25 13.18
C ALA A 104 3.80 8.96 13.25
N ILE A 105 4.88 8.34 12.78
CA ILE A 105 6.23 8.95 12.71
C ILE A 105 6.21 10.18 11.78
N VAL A 106 5.66 10.03 10.58
CA VAL A 106 5.60 11.12 9.59
C VAL A 106 4.71 12.26 10.08
N ALA A 107 3.58 11.95 10.72
CA ALA A 107 2.69 12.96 11.31
C ALA A 107 3.39 13.71 12.46
N TRP A 108 4.15 13.02 13.30
CA TRP A 108 4.96 13.66 14.34
C TRP A 108 6.00 14.63 13.75
N VAL A 109 6.73 14.19 12.72
CA VAL A 109 7.80 15.00 12.09
C VAL A 109 7.22 16.19 11.30
N LEU A 110 6.20 15.95 10.45
CA LEU A 110 5.68 16.96 9.52
C LEU A 110 4.60 17.85 10.14
N LEU A 111 3.72 17.28 10.96
CA LEU A 111 2.58 18.00 11.54
C LEU A 111 2.84 18.37 13.00
N ARG A 112 3.97 17.94 13.57
CA ARG A 112 4.31 18.11 15.00
C ARG A 112 3.24 17.57 15.95
N GLU A 113 2.46 16.58 15.50
CA GLU A 113 1.49 15.88 16.32
C GLU A 113 2.25 15.06 17.39
N LYS A 114 1.93 15.25 18.66
CA LYS A 114 2.56 14.49 19.75
C LYS A 114 2.00 13.07 19.77
N SER A 115 2.84 12.09 19.54
CA SER A 115 2.48 10.69 19.70
C SER A 115 2.47 10.30 21.18
N SER A 116 1.53 9.46 21.58
CA SER A 116 1.44 8.95 22.96
C SER A 116 2.61 8.02 23.30
N LEU A 117 2.90 7.85 24.60
CA LEU A 117 3.90 6.86 25.04
C LEU A 117 3.57 5.46 24.53
N VAL A 118 2.28 5.09 24.49
CA VAL A 118 1.82 3.81 23.96
C VAL A 118 2.19 3.65 22.48
N THR A 119 2.10 4.72 21.70
CA THR A 119 2.54 4.71 20.30
C THR A 119 4.04 4.45 20.19
N TRP A 120 4.87 5.08 21.02
CA TRP A 120 6.32 4.84 21.05
C TRP A 120 6.69 3.40 21.42
N ILE A 121 6.01 2.83 22.44
CA ILE A 121 6.18 1.42 22.83
C ILE A 121 5.78 0.50 21.67
N ALA A 122 4.64 0.74 21.03
CA ALA A 122 4.19 -0.01 19.87
C ALA A 122 5.22 0.03 18.73
N MET A 123 5.82 1.21 18.46
CA MET A 123 6.88 1.35 17.45
C MET A 123 8.07 0.43 17.75
N VAL A 124 8.56 0.42 18.98
CA VAL A 124 9.69 -0.43 19.38
C VAL A 124 9.37 -1.91 19.17
N ILE A 125 8.19 -2.36 19.61
CA ILE A 125 7.77 -3.77 19.46
C ILE A 125 7.65 -4.15 17.97
N VAL A 126 7.08 -3.26 17.15
CA VAL A 126 6.95 -3.48 15.71
C VAL A 126 8.31 -3.54 15.03
N PHE A 127 9.26 -2.67 15.38
CA PHE A 127 10.62 -2.76 14.84
C PHE A 127 11.32 -4.07 15.21
N ILE A 128 11.09 -4.61 16.41
CA ILE A 128 11.56 -5.96 16.78
C ILE A 128 10.92 -7.02 15.89
N GLY A 129 9.61 -6.94 15.65
CA GLY A 129 8.91 -7.84 14.74
C GLY A 129 9.47 -7.81 13.31
N ILE A 130 9.69 -6.60 12.75
CA ILE A 130 10.31 -6.43 11.42
C ILE A 130 11.73 -7.05 11.41
N TYR A 131 12.54 -6.79 12.43
CA TYR A 131 13.87 -7.36 12.52
C TYR A 131 13.85 -8.89 12.49
N ILE A 132 12.90 -9.53 13.19
CA ILE A 132 12.71 -10.99 13.15
C ILE A 132 12.35 -11.45 11.73
N VAL A 133 11.41 -10.79 11.05
CA VAL A 133 11.04 -11.12 9.66
C VAL A 133 12.27 -11.01 8.75
N MET A 134 12.96 -9.89 8.78
CA MET A 134 14.14 -9.64 7.93
C MET A 134 15.31 -10.56 8.24
N SER A 135 15.46 -11.01 9.49
CA SER A 135 16.52 -11.95 9.88
C SER A 135 16.35 -13.34 9.23
N GLY A 136 15.14 -13.70 8.83
CA GLY A 136 14.87 -14.89 8.02
C GLY A 136 15.29 -14.76 6.55
N SER A 137 15.56 -13.53 6.09
CA SER A 137 15.93 -13.21 4.70
C SER A 137 17.45 -13.10 4.49
N VAL A 138 18.26 -13.47 5.47
CA VAL A 138 19.73 -13.29 5.44
C VAL A 138 20.34 -14.09 4.27
N GLY A 139 20.98 -13.37 3.35
CA GLY A 139 21.87 -13.96 2.34
C GLY A 139 21.43 -13.89 0.89
N GLY A 140 20.54 -12.96 0.47
CA GLY A 140 20.19 -12.90 -0.93
C GLY A 140 19.23 -11.80 -1.38
N LYS A 141 18.58 -12.02 -2.51
CA LYS A 141 17.56 -11.15 -3.10
C LYS A 141 16.44 -10.78 -2.13
N SER A 142 16.11 -11.67 -1.19
CA SER A 142 15.05 -11.50 -0.19
C SER A 142 15.26 -10.26 0.69
N LEU A 143 16.49 -9.95 1.13
CA LEU A 143 16.76 -8.73 1.91
C LEU A 143 16.51 -7.45 1.11
N VAL A 144 16.82 -7.47 -0.18
CA VAL A 144 16.53 -6.33 -1.08
C VAL A 144 15.03 -6.08 -1.18
N GLY A 145 14.23 -7.13 -1.31
CA GLY A 145 12.77 -7.04 -1.30
C GLY A 145 12.22 -6.50 0.02
N ASP A 146 12.77 -6.94 1.14
CA ASP A 146 12.38 -6.44 2.47
C ASP A 146 12.69 -4.93 2.62
N PHE A 147 13.81 -4.46 2.05
CA PHE A 147 14.12 -3.03 1.98
C PHE A 147 13.10 -2.24 1.13
N PHE A 148 12.70 -2.78 -0.03
CA PHE A 148 11.64 -2.17 -0.83
C PHE A 148 10.31 -2.14 -0.09
N ALA A 149 9.97 -3.19 0.67
CA ALA A 149 8.77 -3.21 1.51
C ALA A 149 8.81 -2.11 2.58
N LEU A 150 9.97 -1.88 3.21
CA LEU A 150 10.14 -0.81 4.20
C LEU A 150 10.01 0.58 3.56
N ILE A 151 10.61 0.80 2.38
CA ILE A 151 10.43 2.05 1.62
C ILE A 151 8.95 2.25 1.29
N THR A 152 8.26 1.20 0.86
CA THR A 152 6.81 1.24 0.60
C THR A 152 6.03 1.72 1.81
N ALA A 153 6.30 1.14 3.00
CA ALA A 153 5.64 1.54 4.25
C ALA A 153 5.90 3.01 4.60
N VAL A 154 7.13 3.49 4.43
CA VAL A 154 7.49 4.91 4.67
C VAL A 154 6.77 5.83 3.69
N MET A 155 6.76 5.50 2.39
CA MET A 155 6.06 6.30 1.36
C MET A 155 4.56 6.31 1.58
N MET A 156 3.96 5.20 2.02
CA MET A 156 2.58 5.16 2.49
C MET A 156 2.38 6.10 3.68
N GLY A 157 3.31 6.14 4.62
CA GLY A 157 3.29 7.07 5.74
C GLY A 157 3.14 8.53 5.28
N PHE A 158 3.96 8.98 4.32
CA PHE A 158 3.85 10.31 3.72
C PHE A 158 2.52 10.51 2.99
N THR A 159 2.12 9.54 2.15
CA THR A 159 0.89 9.60 1.37
C THR A 159 -0.34 9.78 2.27
N PHE A 160 -0.51 8.93 3.29
CA PHE A 160 -1.67 8.99 4.17
C PHE A 160 -1.67 10.22 5.10
N THR A 161 -0.51 10.61 5.63
CA THR A 161 -0.39 11.81 6.47
C THR A 161 -0.75 13.08 5.70
N LEU A 162 -0.25 13.22 4.47
CA LEU A 162 -0.57 14.37 3.63
C LEU A 162 -2.03 14.32 3.14
N THR A 163 -2.57 13.15 2.79
CA THR A 163 -3.99 13.00 2.45
C THR A 163 -4.89 13.45 3.60
N ARG A 164 -4.55 13.09 4.84
CA ARG A 164 -5.25 13.55 6.04
C ARG A 164 -5.18 15.07 6.20
N LYS A 165 -4.02 15.69 5.92
CA LYS A 165 -3.86 17.15 5.97
C LYS A 165 -4.82 17.87 5.02
N TYR A 166 -5.14 17.26 3.87
CA TYR A 166 -6.01 17.83 2.84
C TYR A 166 -7.38 17.12 2.76
N LYS A 167 -7.91 16.62 3.89
CA LYS A 167 -9.17 15.84 3.97
C LYS A 167 -10.39 16.52 3.35
N ASP A 168 -10.40 17.85 3.30
CA ASP A 168 -11.52 18.64 2.76
C ASP A 168 -11.54 18.66 1.22
N ILE A 169 -10.46 18.26 0.59
CA ILE A 169 -10.32 18.16 -0.87
C ILE A 169 -10.53 16.69 -1.30
N ASN A 170 -11.11 16.50 -2.48
CA ASN A 170 -11.22 15.16 -3.06
C ASN A 170 -9.84 14.69 -3.55
N MET A 171 -9.21 13.78 -2.79
CA MET A 171 -7.88 13.25 -3.11
C MET A 171 -7.90 11.99 -3.96
N VAL A 172 -9.07 11.49 -4.41
CA VAL A 172 -9.13 10.32 -5.30
C VAL A 172 -8.32 10.51 -6.60
N PRO A 173 -8.32 11.69 -7.27
CA PRO A 173 -7.50 11.90 -8.47
C PRO A 173 -5.98 11.74 -8.25
N VAL A 174 -5.50 11.87 -7.01
CA VAL A 174 -4.09 11.68 -6.65
C VAL A 174 -3.61 10.26 -6.96
N ASN A 175 -4.49 9.28 -6.83
CA ASN A 175 -4.19 7.88 -7.12
C ASN A 175 -3.86 7.68 -8.62
N ALA A 176 -4.56 8.40 -9.52
CA ALA A 176 -4.25 8.39 -10.94
C ALA A 176 -2.87 9.00 -11.22
N ILE A 177 -2.52 10.08 -10.52
CA ILE A 177 -1.19 10.71 -10.64
C ILE A 177 -0.10 9.76 -10.14
N GLY A 178 -0.32 9.09 -9.01
CA GLY A 178 0.62 8.09 -8.49
C GLY A 178 0.86 6.96 -9.49
N GLY A 179 -0.22 6.40 -10.05
CA GLY A 179 -0.13 5.39 -11.10
C GLY A 179 0.62 5.89 -12.35
N LEU A 180 0.34 7.13 -12.79
CA LEU A 180 1.02 7.74 -13.94
C LEU A 180 2.52 7.95 -13.66
N ILE A 181 2.90 8.42 -12.48
CA ILE A 181 4.30 8.61 -12.10
C ILE A 181 5.03 7.26 -12.11
N ALA A 182 4.42 6.22 -11.53
CA ALA A 182 4.99 4.87 -11.54
C ALA A 182 5.18 4.36 -12.99
N ALA A 183 4.18 4.52 -13.85
CA ALA A 183 4.25 4.14 -15.26
C ALA A 183 5.31 4.92 -16.04
N VAL A 184 5.41 6.24 -15.81
CA VAL A 184 6.42 7.09 -16.48
C VAL A 184 7.83 6.67 -16.06
N ILE A 185 8.07 6.44 -14.77
CA ILE A 185 9.39 5.95 -14.31
C ILE A 185 9.69 4.59 -14.96
N ALA A 186 8.71 3.70 -14.96
CA ALA A 186 8.88 2.34 -15.45
C ALA A 186 9.16 2.28 -16.95
N VAL A 187 8.52 3.11 -17.78
CA VAL A 187 8.73 3.08 -19.24
C VAL A 187 10.17 3.46 -19.65
N PHE A 188 10.84 4.30 -18.84
CA PHE A 188 12.25 4.65 -19.10
C PHE A 188 13.23 3.58 -18.63
N MET A 189 12.81 2.68 -17.75
CA MET A 189 13.65 1.64 -17.15
C MET A 189 13.37 0.24 -17.72
N ALA A 190 12.18 0.03 -18.30
CA ALA A 190 11.80 -1.24 -18.92
C ALA A 190 12.55 -1.47 -20.24
N ASN A 191 13.03 -2.69 -20.43
CA ASN A 191 13.65 -3.09 -21.70
C ASN A 191 12.62 -3.17 -22.84
N THR A 192 11.38 -3.53 -22.50
CA THR A 192 10.24 -3.60 -23.40
C THR A 192 8.96 -3.34 -22.64
N ILE A 193 7.93 -2.84 -23.32
CA ILE A 193 6.57 -2.74 -22.77
C ILE A 193 5.65 -3.83 -23.33
N ALA A 194 6.17 -4.70 -24.20
CA ALA A 194 5.40 -5.81 -24.73
C ALA A 194 5.14 -6.86 -23.64
N ILE A 195 3.91 -7.36 -23.60
CA ILE A 195 3.50 -8.41 -22.66
C ILE A 195 2.94 -9.62 -23.40
N PRO A 196 3.28 -10.84 -23.01
CA PRO A 196 2.68 -12.07 -23.53
C PRO A 196 1.18 -12.11 -23.23
N LYS A 197 0.43 -12.81 -24.07
CA LYS A 197 -1.03 -12.94 -23.92
C LYS A 197 -1.43 -13.60 -22.60
N GLU A 198 -0.61 -14.50 -22.10
CA GLU A 198 -0.79 -15.29 -20.90
C GLU A 198 -0.93 -14.42 -19.65
N VAL A 199 -0.22 -13.29 -19.59
CA VAL A 199 -0.21 -12.40 -18.42
C VAL A 199 -1.19 -11.22 -18.51
N VAL A 200 -1.78 -10.97 -19.68
CA VAL A 200 -2.67 -9.81 -19.91
C VAL A 200 -3.83 -9.79 -18.91
N THR A 201 -4.43 -10.94 -18.64
CA THR A 201 -5.56 -11.04 -17.70
C THR A 201 -5.16 -10.65 -16.28
N TYR A 202 -3.99 -11.09 -15.81
CA TYR A 202 -3.49 -10.73 -14.47
C TYR A 202 -3.20 -9.25 -14.37
N ILE A 203 -2.59 -8.66 -15.38
CA ILE A 203 -2.27 -7.24 -15.44
C ILE A 203 -3.53 -6.37 -15.46
N ILE A 204 -4.55 -6.73 -16.24
CA ILE A 204 -5.84 -6.03 -16.24
C ILE A 204 -6.51 -6.16 -14.88
N ALA A 205 -6.51 -7.34 -14.28
CA ALA A 205 -7.07 -7.56 -12.94
C ALA A 205 -6.40 -6.67 -11.89
N MET A 206 -5.05 -6.56 -11.89
CA MET A 206 -4.33 -5.63 -11.01
C MET A 206 -4.80 -4.18 -11.19
N GLY A 207 -4.89 -3.70 -12.43
CA GLY A 207 -5.35 -2.33 -12.71
C GLY A 207 -6.75 -2.04 -12.17
N VAL A 208 -7.69 -2.98 -12.35
CA VAL A 208 -9.07 -2.87 -11.86
C VAL A 208 -9.10 -2.91 -10.33
N ILE A 209 -8.44 -3.88 -9.73
CA ILE A 209 -8.34 -4.07 -8.27
C ILE A 209 -7.81 -2.80 -7.61
N LEU A 210 -6.68 -2.27 -8.07
CA LEU A 210 -6.09 -1.06 -7.51
C LEU A 210 -7.02 0.14 -7.65
N SER A 211 -7.60 0.32 -8.84
CA SER A 211 -8.46 1.48 -9.11
C SER A 211 -9.66 1.54 -8.17
N ILE A 212 -10.31 0.41 -7.93
CA ILE A 212 -11.46 0.31 -7.03
C ILE A 212 -11.00 0.45 -5.58
N SER A 213 -10.03 -0.36 -5.16
CA SER A 213 -9.61 -0.44 -3.76
C SER A 213 -9.03 0.86 -3.25
N PHE A 214 -8.05 1.44 -3.94
CA PHE A 214 -7.45 2.70 -3.49
C PHE A 214 -8.39 3.90 -3.61
N SER A 215 -9.31 3.92 -4.59
CA SER A 215 -10.35 4.96 -4.62
C SER A 215 -11.23 4.90 -3.37
N LEU A 216 -11.64 3.71 -2.94
CA LEU A 216 -12.44 3.52 -1.73
C LEU A 216 -11.65 3.84 -0.45
N ILE A 217 -10.39 3.38 -0.37
CA ILE A 217 -9.49 3.65 0.77
C ILE A 217 -9.23 5.16 0.91
N THR A 218 -8.98 5.87 -0.20
CA THR A 218 -8.73 7.32 -0.19
C THR A 218 -9.95 8.13 0.24
N ILE A 219 -11.16 7.62 0.02
CA ILE A 219 -12.42 8.25 0.46
C ILE A 219 -12.68 7.96 1.94
N ALA A 220 -12.24 6.83 2.48
CA ALA A 220 -12.57 6.37 3.82
C ALA A 220 -12.31 7.40 4.94
N PRO A 221 -11.19 8.16 4.98
CA PRO A 221 -10.92 9.15 6.01
C PRO A 221 -11.90 10.33 6.07
N ARG A 222 -12.80 10.45 5.10
CA ARG A 222 -13.89 11.46 5.14
C ARG A 222 -15.07 11.03 6.02
N TYR A 223 -15.24 9.72 6.20
CA TYR A 223 -16.42 9.15 6.88
C TYR A 223 -16.08 8.44 8.19
N MET A 224 -14.80 8.17 8.44
CA MET A 224 -14.34 7.47 9.64
C MET A 224 -12.96 8.00 10.07
N PRO A 225 -12.60 7.92 11.35
CA PRO A 225 -11.29 8.30 11.84
C PRO A 225 -10.16 7.56 11.10
N ALA A 226 -9.04 8.26 10.85
CA ALA A 226 -7.90 7.65 10.18
C ALA A 226 -7.35 6.43 10.96
N ALA A 227 -7.46 6.43 12.29
CA ALA A 227 -7.11 5.29 13.14
C ALA A 227 -7.91 4.04 12.79
N GLU A 228 -9.22 4.16 12.56
CA GLU A 228 -10.08 3.03 12.18
C GLU A 228 -9.74 2.49 10.78
N VAL A 229 -9.40 3.36 9.84
CA VAL A 229 -8.87 2.94 8.52
C VAL A 229 -7.57 2.15 8.71
N GLY A 230 -6.66 2.65 9.55
CA GLY A 230 -5.40 1.97 9.88
C GLY A 230 -5.59 0.58 10.51
N MET A 231 -6.66 0.39 11.32
CA MET A 231 -6.98 -0.93 11.91
C MET A 231 -7.37 -2.00 10.88
N ILE A 232 -7.88 -1.57 9.73
CA ILE A 232 -8.37 -2.49 8.70
C ILE A 232 -7.24 -2.91 7.74
N MET A 233 -6.21 -2.09 7.56
CA MET A 233 -5.13 -2.36 6.62
C MET A 233 -4.36 -3.68 6.88
N PRO A 234 -4.04 -4.08 8.13
CA PRO A 234 -3.41 -5.37 8.41
C PRO A 234 -4.21 -6.60 7.94
N LEU A 235 -5.52 -6.45 7.67
CA LEU A 235 -6.32 -7.52 7.07
C LEU A 235 -5.78 -7.93 5.70
N GLU A 236 -5.24 -6.99 4.92
CA GLU A 236 -4.58 -7.29 3.63
C GLU A 236 -3.40 -8.25 3.82
N THR A 237 -2.59 -8.05 4.86
CA THR A 237 -1.45 -8.91 5.16
C THR A 237 -1.88 -10.34 5.42
N VAL A 238 -2.93 -10.53 6.22
CA VAL A 238 -3.47 -11.87 6.52
C VAL A 238 -4.05 -12.50 5.27
N LEU A 239 -4.95 -11.80 4.58
CA LEU A 239 -5.62 -12.34 3.40
C LEU A 239 -4.65 -12.57 2.24
N GLY A 240 -3.76 -11.62 1.95
CA GLY A 240 -2.76 -11.74 0.89
C GLY A 240 -1.82 -12.93 1.12
N SER A 241 -1.31 -13.10 2.34
CA SER A 241 -0.45 -14.24 2.69
C SER A 241 -1.21 -15.58 2.60
N LEU A 242 -2.47 -15.63 3.03
CA LEU A 242 -3.30 -16.84 2.90
C LEU A 242 -3.60 -17.17 1.43
N ILE A 243 -3.89 -16.17 0.61
CA ILE A 243 -4.13 -16.35 -0.84
C ILE A 243 -2.85 -16.83 -1.52
N ALA A 244 -1.68 -16.26 -1.17
CA ALA A 244 -0.39 -16.70 -1.68
C ALA A 244 -0.10 -18.16 -1.33
N TRP A 245 -0.29 -18.53 -0.08
CA TRP A 245 -0.10 -19.92 0.36
C TRP A 245 -1.05 -20.89 -0.37
N TYR A 246 -2.33 -20.50 -0.50
CA TYR A 246 -3.32 -21.38 -1.14
C TYR A 246 -3.13 -21.53 -2.66
N ILE A 247 -2.89 -20.40 -3.37
CA ILE A 247 -2.83 -20.37 -4.85
C ILE A 247 -1.45 -20.79 -5.38
N ILE A 248 -0.39 -20.11 -4.91
CA ILE A 248 0.97 -20.30 -5.43
C ILE A 248 1.83 -21.19 -4.55
N LYS A 249 1.26 -21.73 -3.46
CA LYS A 249 1.93 -22.61 -2.51
C LYS A 249 3.19 -22.00 -1.88
N GLU A 250 3.25 -20.68 -1.78
CA GLU A 250 4.32 -19.96 -1.09
C GLU A 250 4.08 -20.04 0.43
N GLU A 251 4.80 -20.94 1.09
CA GLU A 251 4.70 -21.12 2.55
C GLU A 251 5.42 -19.99 3.28
N PRO A 252 4.74 -19.30 4.24
CA PRO A 252 5.39 -18.30 5.07
C PRO A 252 6.53 -18.92 5.87
N THR A 253 7.69 -18.27 5.93
CA THR A 253 8.78 -18.71 6.78
C THR A 253 8.39 -18.62 8.26
N MET A 254 9.06 -19.42 9.13
CA MET A 254 8.84 -19.35 10.58
C MET A 254 9.09 -17.94 11.12
N ASN A 255 10.10 -17.25 10.59
CA ASN A 255 10.41 -15.87 10.96
C ASN A 255 9.29 -14.90 10.53
N ALA A 256 8.68 -15.09 9.35
CA ALA A 256 7.53 -14.32 8.89
C ALA A 256 6.31 -14.57 9.80
N LEU A 257 6.07 -15.80 10.23
CA LEU A 257 4.98 -16.14 11.13
C LEU A 257 5.17 -15.51 12.52
N ILE A 258 6.35 -15.65 13.11
CA ILE A 258 6.63 -15.09 14.44
C ILE A 258 6.64 -13.57 14.41
N GLY A 259 7.47 -12.98 13.55
CA GLY A 259 7.60 -11.52 13.46
C GLY A 259 6.30 -10.87 12.98
N GLY A 260 5.60 -11.50 12.03
CA GLY A 260 4.29 -11.07 11.54
C GLY A 260 3.22 -11.10 12.62
N SER A 261 3.17 -12.14 13.45
CA SER A 261 2.25 -12.20 14.59
C SER A 261 2.52 -11.07 15.59
N ILE A 262 3.78 -10.79 15.92
CA ILE A 262 4.15 -9.68 16.81
C ILE A 262 3.68 -8.34 16.21
N VAL A 263 3.93 -8.09 14.93
CA VAL A 263 3.52 -6.85 14.23
C VAL A 263 2.00 -6.71 14.25
N ILE A 264 1.27 -7.72 13.77
CA ILE A 264 -0.20 -7.66 13.63
C ILE A 264 -0.88 -7.49 14.98
N VAL A 265 -0.48 -8.26 16.01
CA VAL A 265 -1.04 -8.15 17.36
C VAL A 265 -0.75 -6.77 17.95
N THR A 266 0.47 -6.26 17.80
CA THR A 266 0.83 -4.92 18.30
C THR A 266 0.03 -3.83 17.62
N LEU A 267 -0.13 -3.88 16.29
CA LEU A 267 -0.93 -2.93 15.53
C LEU A 267 -2.40 -2.97 15.94
N PHE A 268 -2.95 -4.16 16.12
CA PHE A 268 -4.33 -4.33 16.58
C PHE A 268 -4.55 -3.72 17.97
N LEU A 269 -3.68 -4.05 18.94
CA LEU A 269 -3.77 -3.52 20.31
C LEU A 269 -3.57 -2.01 20.34
N HIS A 270 -2.59 -1.47 19.59
CA HIS A 270 -2.35 -0.04 19.48
C HIS A 270 -3.55 0.69 18.89
N SER A 271 -4.11 0.17 17.79
CA SER A 271 -5.25 0.79 17.13
C SER A 271 -6.49 0.76 18.02
N TRP A 272 -6.76 -0.35 18.70
CA TRP A 272 -7.86 -0.46 19.68
C TRP A 272 -7.71 0.54 20.82
N TYR A 273 -6.49 0.67 21.38
CA TYR A 273 -6.20 1.69 22.40
C TYR A 273 -6.44 3.10 21.90
N SER A 274 -5.93 3.44 20.72
CA SER A 274 -6.05 4.77 20.10
C SER A 274 -7.51 5.17 19.88
N THR A 275 -8.33 4.25 19.35
CA THR A 275 -9.76 4.47 19.13
C THR A 275 -10.52 4.69 20.45
N ASN A 276 -10.22 3.90 21.48
CA ASN A 276 -10.84 4.06 22.79
C ASN A 276 -10.49 5.41 23.44
N GLN A 277 -9.29 5.92 23.23
CA GLN A 277 -8.90 7.26 23.73
C GLN A 277 -9.64 8.37 22.97
N ALA A 278 -9.76 8.25 21.65
CA ALA A 278 -10.51 9.22 20.85
C ALA A 278 -11.97 9.34 21.30
N HIS A 279 -12.65 8.22 21.49
CA HIS A 279 -14.03 8.20 21.99
C HIS A 279 -14.20 8.76 23.43
N LYS A 280 -13.17 8.67 24.26
CA LYS A 280 -13.22 9.28 25.61
C LYS A 280 -13.13 10.81 25.55
N LEU A 281 -12.34 11.35 24.61
CA LEU A 281 -12.17 12.80 24.43
C LEU A 281 -13.40 13.46 23.77
N GLU A 282 -14.14 12.73 22.93
CA GLU A 282 -15.38 13.22 22.32
C GLU A 282 -16.57 13.29 23.33
N LYS A 283 -16.48 12.61 24.47
CA LYS A 283 -17.53 12.58 25.49
C LYS A 283 -17.33 13.62 26.62
N ILE A 284 -16.25 14.38 26.57
CA ILE A 284 -15.94 15.48 27.50
C ILE A 284 -16.15 16.82 26.79
#